data_3b752dd106b3733333e4af76610bbda3
#
_entry.id   3b752dd106b3733333e4af76610bbda3
#
_cell.length_a   1.000
_cell.length_b   1.000
_cell.length_c   1.000
_cell.angle_alpha   90.00
_cell.angle_beta   90.00
_cell.angle_gamma   90.00
#
_symmetry.space_group_name_H-M   'P 1'
#
loop_
_entity.id
_entity.type
_entity.pdbx_description
1 polymer ?
#
loop_
_entity_poly.entity_id
_entity_poly.type
_entity_poly.pdbx_seq_one_letter_code
_entity_poly.pdbx_strand_id
1 'polypeptide(L)'
;VTEGHPDKICDAVSDAVLDALMEQDPFSRVACETCTNTGFVLVMGEITTKANIDIPAIVRKTVTEIGYDSSEKGFDGNTCAVMVSLDKQSADIAMGVDKALEARESHMTDEQLDAIGAGDQGMMFGFATDETPEYMPYPISLAHKLTRQLTKVRKDGTLSYLRPDGKSQVSVEYDENGKPVRLEAVVLSTQHDEHVSQEQIHEDIKKYVFDPVLPADMIDADTKFFINPTGRFVIGGPNGDSGLTGRKIIVDTYGGYARHGGGAFSGKDCTKVDLSLIHI
;
A
#
# COMPACT_ATOMS: atom_id res chain seq x y z
N VAL A 1 -1.79 -3.52 -6.47
CA VAL A 1 -2.73 -4.33 -5.67
C VAL A 1 -3.81 -3.45 -5.09
N THR A 2 -4.96 -4.03 -4.71
CA THR A 2 -6.03 -3.32 -4.01
C THR A 2 -5.74 -3.16 -2.52
N GLU A 3 -6.56 -2.35 -1.83
CA GLU A 3 -6.50 -2.17 -0.38
C GLU A 3 -6.71 -3.47 0.43
N GLY A 4 -7.40 -4.47 -0.14
CA GLY A 4 -7.68 -5.76 0.50
C GLY A 4 -6.58 -6.81 0.33
N HIS A 5 -5.47 -6.49 -0.35
CA HIS A 5 -4.30 -7.37 -0.36
C HIS A 5 -3.70 -7.44 1.05
N PRO A 6 -3.28 -8.62 1.56
CA PRO A 6 -2.81 -8.77 2.95
C PRO A 6 -1.73 -7.77 3.36
N ASP A 7 -0.71 -7.56 2.53
CA ASP A 7 0.35 -6.57 2.82
C ASP A 7 -0.21 -5.14 2.88
N LYS A 8 -1.18 -4.78 2.00
CA LYS A 8 -1.78 -3.44 2.01
C LYS A 8 -2.75 -3.23 3.17
N ILE A 9 -3.38 -4.28 3.67
CA ILE A 9 -4.12 -4.22 4.95
C ILE A 9 -3.16 -3.83 6.07
N CYS A 10 -1.98 -4.45 6.11
CA CYS A 10 -0.97 -4.15 7.13
C CYS A 10 -0.46 -2.71 7.01
N ASP A 11 -0.19 -2.24 5.79
CA ASP A 11 0.18 -0.84 5.55
C ASP A 11 -0.93 0.10 6.04
N ALA A 12 -2.19 -0.15 5.66
CA ALA A 12 -3.31 0.69 6.06
C ALA A 12 -3.55 0.71 7.59
N VAL A 13 -3.35 -0.43 8.26
CA VAL A 13 -3.45 -0.50 9.73
C VAL A 13 -2.32 0.29 10.38
N SER A 14 -1.08 0.13 9.92
CA SER A 14 0.07 0.87 10.45
C SER A 14 -0.08 2.38 10.26
N ASP A 15 -0.59 2.81 9.10
CA ASP A 15 -0.89 4.22 8.81
C ASP A 15 -2.03 4.74 9.67
N ALA A 16 -3.10 3.98 9.88
CA ALA A 16 -4.21 4.39 10.75
C ALA A 16 -3.79 4.55 12.22
N VAL A 17 -2.86 3.72 12.70
CA VAL A 17 -2.27 3.87 14.03
C VAL A 17 -1.40 5.14 14.08
N LEU A 18 -0.57 5.38 13.08
CA LEU A 18 0.23 6.59 12.95
C LEU A 18 -0.65 7.85 12.96
N ASP A 19 -1.68 7.89 12.13
CA ASP A 19 -2.60 9.03 12.02
C ASP A 19 -3.25 9.35 13.36
N ALA A 20 -3.75 8.34 14.08
CA ALA A 20 -4.37 8.52 15.38
C ALA A 20 -3.40 9.03 16.46
N LEU A 21 -2.13 8.66 16.37
CA LEU A 21 -1.09 9.16 17.26
C LEU A 21 -0.74 10.61 16.95
N MET A 22 -0.52 10.93 15.66
CA MET A 22 -0.15 12.27 15.21
C MET A 22 -1.27 13.29 15.42
N GLU A 23 -2.53 12.88 15.36
CA GLU A 23 -3.69 13.74 15.68
C GLU A 23 -3.65 14.24 17.12
N GLN A 24 -3.21 13.43 18.09
CA GLN A 24 -3.15 13.78 19.51
C GLN A 24 -1.78 14.33 19.93
N ASP A 25 -0.70 13.85 19.34
CA ASP A 25 0.67 14.28 19.63
C ASP A 25 1.49 14.37 18.33
N PRO A 26 1.55 15.57 17.70
CA PRO A 26 2.30 15.80 16.46
C PRO A 26 3.81 15.53 16.56
N PHE A 27 4.35 15.38 17.77
CA PHE A 27 5.76 15.08 18.02
C PHE A 27 6.01 13.60 18.31
N SER A 28 5.01 12.74 18.11
CA SER A 28 5.17 11.29 18.25
C SER A 28 6.27 10.76 17.35
N ARG A 29 7.08 9.86 17.90
CA ARG A 29 8.05 9.06 17.13
C ARG A 29 7.45 7.68 16.94
N VAL A 30 7.24 7.32 15.68
CA VAL A 30 6.47 6.13 15.32
C VAL A 30 7.22 5.29 14.31
N ALA A 31 7.43 4.04 14.65
CA ALA A 31 7.80 2.96 13.76
C ALA A 31 6.84 1.80 14.05
N CYS A 32 5.68 1.84 13.39
CA CYS A 32 4.59 0.90 13.58
C CYS A 32 4.56 -0.10 12.44
N GLU A 33 4.65 -1.36 12.77
CA GLU A 33 4.57 -2.48 11.84
C GLU A 33 3.37 -3.36 12.18
N THR A 34 2.77 -3.93 11.15
CA THR A 34 1.63 -4.82 11.28
C THR A 34 1.90 -6.11 10.53
N CYS A 35 1.49 -7.23 11.09
CA CYS A 35 1.35 -8.46 10.32
C CYS A 35 -0.04 -9.06 10.49
N THR A 36 -0.51 -9.76 9.48
CA THR A 36 -1.81 -10.43 9.45
C THR A 36 -1.70 -11.80 8.84
N ASN A 37 -2.55 -12.70 9.29
CA ASN A 37 -2.77 -14.02 8.71
C ASN A 37 -4.21 -14.43 9.05
N THR A 38 -4.57 -15.69 8.76
CA THR A 38 -5.90 -16.23 9.05
C THR A 38 -6.36 -15.89 10.46
N GLY A 39 -7.38 -15.05 10.56
CA GLY A 39 -8.08 -14.77 11.82
C GLY A 39 -7.37 -13.83 12.80
N PHE A 40 -6.19 -13.24 12.49
CA PHE A 40 -5.54 -12.33 13.42
C PHE A 40 -4.82 -11.15 12.75
N VAL A 41 -4.61 -10.09 13.55
CA VAL A 41 -3.75 -8.95 13.25
C VAL A 41 -2.84 -8.72 14.46
N LEU A 42 -1.54 -8.60 14.24
CA LEU A 42 -0.56 -8.18 15.23
C LEU A 42 0.00 -6.81 14.84
N VAL A 43 -0.12 -5.84 15.74
CA VAL A 43 0.52 -4.52 15.65
C VAL A 43 1.73 -4.52 16.57
N MET A 44 2.89 -4.20 16.03
CA MET A 44 4.16 -4.23 16.77
C MET A 44 5.05 -3.05 16.35
N GLY A 45 6.10 -2.82 17.08
CA GLY A 45 7.08 -1.78 16.77
C GLY A 45 7.44 -0.90 17.96
N GLU A 46 8.06 0.24 17.69
CA GLU A 46 8.53 1.19 18.69
C GLU A 46 7.82 2.53 18.52
N ILE A 47 7.18 2.98 19.61
CA ILE A 47 6.42 4.23 19.63
C ILE A 47 6.78 5.03 20.89
N THR A 48 7.17 6.29 20.69
CA THR A 48 7.34 7.26 21.77
C THR A 48 6.34 8.38 21.56
N THR A 49 5.35 8.49 22.46
CA THR A 49 4.24 9.42 22.32
C THR A 49 3.65 9.79 23.67
N LYS A 50 2.90 10.90 23.70
CA LYS A 50 2.01 11.30 24.80
C LYS A 50 0.54 10.97 24.51
N ALA A 51 0.24 10.55 23.27
CA ALA A 51 -1.10 10.17 22.87
C ALA A 51 -1.58 8.89 23.58
N ASN A 52 -2.88 8.76 23.72
CA ASN A 52 -3.53 7.56 24.23
C ASN A 52 -4.63 7.13 23.26
N ILE A 53 -4.43 6.04 22.55
CA ILE A 53 -5.29 5.54 21.50
C ILE A 53 -5.73 4.08 21.75
N ASP A 54 -6.89 3.71 21.23
CA ASP A 54 -7.40 2.33 21.26
C ASP A 54 -7.00 1.61 19.95
N ILE A 55 -5.83 0.99 19.96
CA ILE A 55 -5.29 0.28 18.79
C ILE A 55 -6.22 -0.84 18.30
N PRO A 56 -6.76 -1.72 19.14
CA PRO A 56 -7.74 -2.72 18.71
C PRO A 56 -8.95 -2.11 17.98
N ALA A 57 -9.50 -1.00 18.44
CA ALA A 57 -10.60 -0.32 17.77
C ALA A 57 -10.19 0.23 16.40
N ILE A 58 -9.01 0.82 16.29
CA ILE A 58 -8.44 1.32 15.02
C ILE A 58 -8.28 0.18 14.03
N VAL A 59 -7.66 -0.93 14.43
CA VAL A 59 -7.49 -2.12 13.59
C VAL A 59 -8.82 -2.61 13.03
N ARG A 60 -9.81 -2.80 13.91
CA ARG A 60 -11.14 -3.30 13.52
C ARG A 60 -11.82 -2.37 12.52
N LYS A 61 -11.78 -1.08 12.80
CA LYS A 61 -12.33 -0.05 11.91
C LYS A 61 -11.68 -0.13 10.53
N THR A 62 -10.35 -0.09 10.45
CA THR A 62 -9.59 -0.12 9.19
C THR A 62 -9.91 -1.37 8.38
N VAL A 63 -9.86 -2.55 8.99
CA VAL A 63 -10.14 -3.83 8.30
C VAL A 63 -11.59 -3.89 7.79
N THR A 64 -12.54 -3.40 8.58
CA THR A 64 -13.97 -3.35 8.18
C THR A 64 -14.19 -2.35 7.03
N GLU A 65 -13.58 -1.17 7.06
CA GLU A 65 -13.66 -0.15 6.01
C GLU A 65 -13.04 -0.62 4.67
N ILE A 66 -12.01 -1.45 4.73
CA ILE A 66 -11.46 -2.13 3.54
C ILE A 66 -12.51 -3.06 2.92
N GLY A 67 -13.39 -3.63 3.74
CA GLY A 67 -14.49 -4.49 3.30
C GLY A 67 -14.43 -5.92 3.82
N TYR A 68 -13.53 -6.24 4.75
CA TYR A 68 -13.53 -7.49 5.50
C TYR A 68 -14.37 -7.35 6.77
N ASP A 69 -15.68 -7.36 6.61
CA ASP A 69 -16.71 -7.10 7.62
C ASP A 69 -17.54 -8.33 8.00
N SER A 70 -17.21 -9.49 7.41
CA SER A 70 -17.91 -10.75 7.62
C SER A 70 -16.98 -11.95 7.39
N SER A 71 -17.17 -13.00 8.18
CA SER A 71 -16.45 -14.28 8.03
C SER A 71 -16.67 -14.96 6.66
N GLU A 72 -17.79 -14.67 5.98
CA GLU A 72 -18.07 -15.15 4.62
C GLU A 72 -17.06 -14.65 3.59
N LYS A 73 -16.40 -13.51 3.89
CA LYS A 73 -15.34 -12.95 3.05
C LYS A 73 -13.95 -13.54 3.34
N GLY A 74 -13.89 -14.53 4.25
CA GLY A 74 -12.66 -15.21 4.65
C GLY A 74 -11.86 -14.50 5.74
N PHE A 75 -12.18 -13.23 6.04
CA PHE A 75 -11.60 -12.46 7.12
C PHE A 75 -12.64 -11.48 7.66
N ASP A 76 -12.64 -11.23 8.97
CA ASP A 76 -13.65 -10.37 9.60
C ASP A 76 -13.00 -9.48 10.67
N GLY A 77 -12.95 -8.18 10.40
CA GLY A 77 -12.42 -7.17 11.31
C GLY A 77 -13.16 -7.09 12.64
N ASN A 78 -14.44 -7.49 12.69
CA ASN A 78 -15.21 -7.47 13.93
C ASN A 78 -14.80 -8.58 14.90
N THR A 79 -14.34 -9.72 14.38
CA THR A 79 -14.11 -10.95 15.17
C THR A 79 -12.67 -11.45 15.18
N CYS A 80 -11.79 -10.93 14.32
CA CYS A 80 -10.38 -11.33 14.30
C CYS A 80 -9.70 -11.05 15.65
N ALA A 81 -8.70 -11.85 15.99
CA ALA A 81 -7.84 -11.56 17.12
C ALA A 81 -6.97 -10.35 16.83
N VAL A 82 -6.87 -9.40 17.74
CA VAL A 82 -5.96 -8.26 17.66
C VAL A 82 -4.96 -8.38 18.80
N MET A 83 -3.68 -8.45 18.42
CA MET A 83 -2.56 -8.49 19.36
C MET A 83 -1.76 -7.19 19.21
N VAL A 84 -1.22 -6.69 20.33
CA VAL A 84 -0.42 -5.47 20.37
C VAL A 84 0.87 -5.74 21.13
N SER A 85 2.01 -5.47 20.50
CA SER A 85 3.34 -5.60 21.09
C SER A 85 4.16 -4.34 20.71
N LEU A 86 3.95 -3.29 21.48
CA LEU A 86 4.59 -1.99 21.24
C LEU A 86 5.49 -1.62 22.41
N ASP A 87 6.71 -1.27 22.11
CA ASP A 87 7.72 -0.83 23.05
C ASP A 87 8.09 0.64 22.85
N LYS A 88 8.77 1.23 23.83
CA LYS A 88 9.45 2.52 23.64
C LYS A 88 10.76 2.29 22.89
N GLN A 89 11.10 3.22 22.02
CA GLN A 89 12.40 3.18 21.33
C GLN A 89 13.55 3.08 22.34
N SER A 90 14.52 2.19 22.05
CA SER A 90 15.74 2.04 22.84
C SER A 90 16.47 3.38 22.97
N ALA A 91 16.95 3.70 24.18
CA ALA A 91 17.72 4.93 24.42
C ALA A 91 19.01 4.99 23.58
N ASP A 92 19.61 3.84 23.27
CA ASP A 92 20.82 3.76 22.44
C ASP A 92 20.51 4.11 20.97
N ILE A 93 19.38 3.63 20.46
CA ILE A 93 18.90 3.96 19.11
C ILE A 93 18.48 5.45 19.07
N ALA A 94 17.71 5.92 20.06
CA ALA A 94 17.28 7.32 20.15
C ALA A 94 18.44 8.31 20.08
N MET A 95 19.59 8.02 20.73
CA MET A 95 20.78 8.85 20.61
C MET A 95 21.32 8.95 19.18
N GLY A 96 21.07 7.93 18.35
CA GLY A 96 21.52 7.88 16.94
C GLY A 96 20.58 8.60 15.97
N VAL A 97 19.28 8.56 16.25
CA VAL A 97 18.21 9.02 15.35
C VAL A 97 17.64 10.39 15.69
N ASP A 98 17.70 10.82 16.97
CA ASP A 98 17.12 12.07 17.41
C ASP A 98 18.00 13.30 17.13
N LYS A 99 19.31 13.12 16.98
CA LYS A 99 20.24 14.17 16.61
C LYS A 99 21.21 13.71 15.54
N ALA A 100 21.34 14.50 14.49
CA ALA A 100 22.37 14.30 13.48
C ALA A 100 23.78 14.31 14.10
N LEU A 101 24.70 13.53 13.55
CA LEU A 101 26.07 13.43 14.05
C LEU A 101 26.74 14.81 14.10
N GLU A 102 26.50 15.62 13.08
CA GLU A 102 26.98 17.00 12.94
C GLU A 102 26.48 17.91 14.08
N ALA A 103 25.23 17.71 14.51
CA ALA A 103 24.63 18.46 15.62
C ALA A 103 25.15 18.03 16.99
N ARG A 104 25.79 16.85 17.10
CA ARG A 104 26.41 16.37 18.33
C ARG A 104 27.85 16.86 18.52
N GLU A 105 28.56 17.06 17.41
CA GLU A 105 30.01 17.33 17.40
C GLU A 105 30.37 18.83 17.25
N SER A 106 29.39 19.69 16.90
CA SER A 106 29.63 21.12 16.68
C SER A 106 28.91 22.01 17.69
N HIS A 107 29.49 23.17 18.02
CA HIS A 107 28.83 24.24 18.77
C HIS A 107 27.82 24.96 17.87
N MET A 108 26.73 24.27 17.54
CA MET A 108 25.64 24.83 16.72
C MET A 108 24.75 25.76 17.55
N THR A 109 24.20 26.77 16.91
CA THR A 109 23.16 27.62 17.50
C THR A 109 21.85 26.82 17.67
N ASP A 110 20.95 27.29 18.55
CA ASP A 110 19.65 26.62 18.80
C ASP A 110 18.86 26.40 17.51
N GLU A 111 18.96 27.27 16.51
CA GLU A 111 18.35 27.15 15.19
C GLU A 111 18.96 26.02 14.34
N GLN A 112 20.22 25.67 14.60
CA GLN A 112 20.90 24.55 13.96
C GLN A 112 20.70 23.23 14.74
N LEU A 113 20.26 23.32 16.01
CA LEU A 113 19.88 22.17 16.83
C LEU A 113 18.51 21.61 16.45
N ASP A 114 17.72 22.37 15.68
CA ASP A 114 16.51 21.88 14.99
C ASP A 114 16.84 20.95 13.82
N ALA A 115 18.11 20.65 13.57
CA ALA A 115 18.50 19.60 12.65
C ALA A 115 18.05 18.24 13.20
N ILE A 116 16.85 17.87 12.85
CA ILE A 116 16.27 16.56 13.12
C ILE A 116 17.19 15.53 12.48
N GLY A 117 17.61 14.50 13.23
CA GLY A 117 18.34 13.37 12.69
C GLY A 117 17.52 12.64 11.63
N ALA A 118 18.18 11.82 10.80
CA ALA A 118 17.53 11.11 9.70
C ALA A 118 16.49 10.04 10.16
N GLY A 119 16.35 9.84 11.46
CA GLY A 119 15.42 8.87 12.05
C GLY A 119 15.87 7.41 11.85
N ASP A 120 16.56 7.11 10.76
CA ASP A 120 17.16 5.81 10.43
C ASP A 120 18.18 6.00 9.30
N GLN A 121 18.97 4.97 9.03
CA GLN A 121 19.77 4.87 7.80
C GLN A 121 18.85 4.54 6.61
N GLY A 122 19.22 4.97 5.40
CA GLY A 122 18.42 4.66 4.22
C GLY A 122 19.11 5.03 2.91
N MET A 123 18.61 4.46 1.82
CA MET A 123 18.97 4.83 0.46
C MET A 123 17.68 5.11 -0.30
N MET A 124 17.59 6.32 -0.88
CA MET A 124 16.38 6.79 -1.57
C MET A 124 16.65 6.98 -3.05
N PHE A 125 15.67 6.64 -3.86
CA PHE A 125 15.69 6.87 -5.31
C PHE A 125 14.46 7.68 -5.69
N GLY A 126 14.69 8.83 -6.31
CA GLY A 126 13.67 9.62 -6.98
C GLY A 126 13.71 9.36 -8.47
N PHE A 127 12.53 9.27 -9.11
CA PHE A 127 12.37 9.11 -10.54
C PHE A 127 11.15 9.89 -11.01
N ALA A 128 11.25 10.52 -12.18
CA ALA A 128 10.13 11.18 -12.84
C ALA A 128 10.22 11.00 -14.35
N THR A 129 9.07 10.89 -15.00
CA THR A 129 8.92 10.83 -16.46
C THR A 129 7.72 11.65 -16.88
N ASP A 130 7.71 12.14 -18.12
CA ASP A 130 6.60 12.91 -18.69
C ASP A 130 5.54 12.05 -19.38
N GLU A 131 5.58 10.73 -19.16
CA GLU A 131 4.62 9.77 -19.73
C GLU A 131 3.19 9.95 -19.21
N THR A 132 3.04 10.50 -18.00
CA THR A 132 1.75 10.75 -17.36
C THR A 132 1.71 12.15 -16.72
N PRO A 133 0.52 12.74 -16.54
CA PRO A 133 0.39 14.02 -15.83
C PRO A 133 0.91 14.01 -14.41
N GLU A 134 0.96 12.82 -13.78
CA GLU A 134 1.47 12.61 -12.43
C GLU A 134 3.00 12.45 -12.38
N TYR A 135 3.68 12.55 -13.54
CA TYR A 135 5.13 12.28 -13.70
C TYR A 135 5.55 10.86 -13.30
N MET A 136 4.62 9.93 -13.34
CA MET A 136 4.83 8.52 -13.02
C MET A 136 4.99 7.67 -14.27
N PRO A 137 5.75 6.55 -14.20
CA PRO A 137 5.82 5.60 -15.31
C PRO A 137 4.44 5.09 -15.71
N TYR A 138 4.19 5.03 -17.01
CA TYR A 138 2.89 4.70 -17.57
C TYR A 138 2.31 3.35 -17.09
N PRO A 139 3.11 2.25 -17.04
CA PRO A 139 2.59 0.95 -16.61
C PRO A 139 2.03 0.95 -15.18
N ILE A 140 2.76 1.53 -14.22
CA ILE A 140 2.30 1.56 -12.82
C ILE A 140 1.14 2.52 -12.63
N SER A 141 1.11 3.66 -13.33
CA SER A 141 -0.02 4.59 -13.30
C SER A 141 -1.31 3.90 -13.78
N LEU A 142 -1.28 3.16 -14.89
CA LEU A 142 -2.43 2.38 -15.37
C LEU A 142 -2.82 1.25 -14.40
N ALA A 143 -1.83 0.52 -13.86
CA ALA A 143 -2.09 -0.53 -12.89
C ALA A 143 -2.79 0.00 -11.63
N HIS A 144 -2.40 1.18 -11.14
CA HIS A 144 -3.08 1.86 -10.04
C HIS A 144 -4.51 2.31 -10.41
N LYS A 145 -4.70 2.84 -11.62
CA LYS A 145 -6.05 3.23 -12.09
C LYS A 145 -6.98 2.03 -12.16
N LEU A 146 -6.50 0.88 -12.63
CA LEU A 146 -7.26 -0.37 -12.67
C LEU A 146 -7.65 -0.86 -11.26
N THR A 147 -6.73 -0.88 -10.31
CA THR A 147 -7.05 -1.32 -8.93
C THR A 147 -7.97 -0.35 -8.21
N ARG A 148 -7.85 0.96 -8.44
CA ARG A 148 -8.80 1.96 -7.91
C ARG A 148 -10.19 1.79 -8.50
N GLN A 149 -10.30 1.56 -9.80
CA GLN A 149 -11.59 1.30 -10.46
C GLN A 149 -12.22 -0.01 -9.96
N LEU A 150 -11.41 -1.06 -9.78
CA LEU A 150 -11.87 -2.33 -9.19
C LEU A 150 -12.44 -2.13 -7.79
N THR A 151 -11.74 -1.41 -6.93
CA THR A 151 -12.21 -1.06 -5.59
C THR A 151 -13.49 -0.23 -5.63
N LYS A 152 -13.59 0.74 -6.55
CA LYS A 152 -14.77 1.57 -6.72
C LYS A 152 -16.01 0.74 -7.04
N VAL A 153 -15.96 -0.09 -8.10
CA VAL A 153 -17.14 -0.88 -8.52
C VAL A 153 -17.54 -1.94 -7.50
N ARG A 154 -16.62 -2.37 -6.64
CA ARG A 154 -16.91 -3.20 -5.47
C ARG A 154 -17.64 -2.42 -4.38
N LYS A 155 -17.11 -1.26 -3.97
CA LYS A 155 -17.63 -0.46 -2.85
C LYS A 155 -18.96 0.22 -3.17
N ASP A 156 -19.18 0.64 -4.41
CA ASP A 156 -20.45 1.24 -4.83
C ASP A 156 -21.56 0.21 -5.16
N GLY A 157 -21.23 -1.08 -5.07
CA GLY A 157 -22.17 -2.18 -5.28
C GLY A 157 -22.45 -2.52 -6.75
N THR A 158 -21.76 -1.88 -7.71
CA THR A 158 -21.90 -2.21 -9.15
C THR A 158 -21.58 -3.67 -9.41
N LEU A 159 -20.51 -4.18 -8.77
CA LEU A 159 -20.13 -5.61 -8.81
C LEU A 159 -20.08 -6.17 -7.38
N SER A 160 -21.24 -6.44 -6.81
CA SER A 160 -21.42 -6.83 -5.40
C SER A 160 -20.77 -8.16 -5.02
N TYR A 161 -20.47 -9.02 -6.00
CA TYR A 161 -19.79 -10.30 -5.79
C TYR A 161 -18.27 -10.18 -5.64
N LEU A 162 -17.69 -9.00 -5.90
CA LEU A 162 -16.26 -8.78 -5.71
C LEU A 162 -15.90 -8.75 -4.22
N ARG A 163 -14.75 -9.33 -3.91
CA ARG A 163 -14.13 -9.32 -2.58
C ARG A 163 -12.95 -8.34 -2.57
N PRO A 164 -12.41 -7.97 -1.39
CA PRO A 164 -11.46 -6.87 -1.29
C PRO A 164 -10.09 -7.10 -1.93
N ASP A 165 -9.62 -8.35 -2.03
CA ASP A 165 -8.29 -8.66 -2.59
C ASP A 165 -8.29 -8.63 -4.12
N GLY A 166 -7.27 -8.00 -4.68
CA GLY A 166 -7.10 -7.92 -6.13
C GLY A 166 -5.73 -7.39 -6.54
N LYS A 167 -5.35 -7.73 -7.77
CA LYS A 167 -4.05 -7.38 -8.35
C LYS A 167 -4.23 -6.97 -9.80
N SER A 168 -3.40 -6.05 -10.26
CA SER A 168 -3.28 -5.72 -11.68
C SER A 168 -1.82 -5.62 -12.09
N GLN A 169 -1.58 -5.91 -13.36
CA GLN A 169 -0.28 -5.71 -14.00
C GLN A 169 -0.53 -5.22 -15.42
N VAL A 170 0.27 -4.27 -15.86
CA VAL A 170 0.20 -3.71 -17.22
C VAL A 170 1.58 -3.80 -17.85
N SER A 171 1.65 -4.39 -19.04
CA SER A 171 2.84 -4.42 -19.89
C SER A 171 2.63 -3.46 -21.05
N VAL A 172 3.56 -2.55 -21.24
CA VAL A 172 3.51 -1.49 -22.26
C VAL A 172 4.67 -1.68 -23.21
N GLU A 173 4.41 -1.58 -24.51
CA GLU A 173 5.44 -1.52 -25.53
C GLU A 173 5.88 -0.05 -25.71
N TYR A 174 7.19 0.14 -25.84
CA TYR A 174 7.83 1.44 -26.04
C TYR A 174 8.53 1.49 -27.38
N ASP A 175 8.54 2.63 -28.03
CA ASP A 175 9.33 2.86 -29.23
C ASP A 175 10.83 3.04 -28.92
N GLU A 176 11.63 3.22 -29.96
CA GLU A 176 13.08 3.44 -29.85
C GLU A 176 13.46 4.76 -29.11
N ASN A 177 12.50 5.69 -28.97
CA ASN A 177 12.67 6.96 -28.25
C ASN A 177 12.17 6.89 -26.80
N GLY A 178 11.72 5.70 -26.34
CA GLY A 178 11.21 5.49 -25.01
C GLY A 178 9.79 6.03 -24.79
N LYS A 179 8.98 6.18 -25.85
CA LYS A 179 7.57 6.58 -25.73
C LYS A 179 6.67 5.36 -25.71
N PRO A 180 5.66 5.33 -24.83
CA PRO A 180 4.67 4.24 -24.82
C PRO A 180 3.84 4.29 -26.12
N VAL A 181 3.71 3.14 -26.79
CA VAL A 181 3.02 3.04 -28.10
C VAL A 181 1.79 2.15 -28.08
N ARG A 182 1.77 1.08 -27.26
CA ARG A 182 0.62 0.19 -27.12
C ARG A 182 0.67 -0.62 -25.83
N LEU A 183 -0.48 -1.15 -25.43
CA LEU A 183 -0.59 -2.13 -24.37
C LEU A 183 -0.32 -3.53 -24.92
N GLU A 184 0.73 -4.18 -24.47
CA GLU A 184 1.04 -5.58 -24.84
C GLU A 184 0.17 -6.56 -24.05
N ALA A 185 0.04 -6.35 -22.73
CA ALA A 185 -0.76 -7.21 -21.89
C ALA A 185 -1.32 -6.47 -20.67
N VAL A 186 -2.55 -6.81 -20.30
CA VAL A 186 -3.22 -6.36 -19.07
C VAL A 186 -3.66 -7.60 -18.29
N VAL A 187 -3.15 -7.75 -17.08
CA VAL A 187 -3.53 -8.82 -16.16
C VAL A 187 -4.31 -8.22 -15.01
N LEU A 188 -5.44 -8.82 -14.67
CA LEU A 188 -6.21 -8.47 -13.49
C LEU A 188 -6.69 -9.74 -12.78
N SER A 189 -6.38 -9.87 -11.50
CA SER A 189 -6.91 -10.90 -10.64
C SER A 189 -7.72 -10.27 -9.53
N THR A 190 -8.93 -10.77 -9.29
CA THR A 190 -9.82 -10.27 -8.26
C THR A 190 -10.46 -11.41 -7.49
N GLN A 191 -10.46 -11.28 -6.18
CA GLN A 191 -11.21 -12.16 -5.29
C GLN A 191 -12.71 -11.94 -5.51
N HIS A 192 -13.46 -13.03 -5.50
CA HIS A 192 -14.88 -13.02 -5.83
C HIS A 192 -15.68 -14.03 -5.01
N ASP A 193 -17.00 -13.89 -5.02
CA ASP A 193 -17.94 -14.85 -4.47
C ASP A 193 -17.85 -16.19 -5.23
N GLU A 194 -18.10 -17.30 -4.55
CA GLU A 194 -18.04 -18.63 -5.16
C GLU A 194 -19.18 -18.91 -6.18
N HIS A 195 -20.26 -18.13 -6.10
CA HIS A 195 -21.46 -18.36 -6.93
C HIS A 195 -21.41 -17.67 -8.30
N VAL A 196 -20.42 -16.80 -8.56
CA VAL A 196 -20.26 -16.12 -9.85
C VAL A 196 -19.43 -16.96 -10.83
N SER A 197 -19.83 -17.01 -12.09
CA SER A 197 -19.07 -17.72 -13.12
C SER A 197 -17.87 -16.90 -13.61
N GLN A 198 -16.84 -17.58 -14.17
CA GLN A 198 -15.70 -16.88 -14.75
C GLN A 198 -16.08 -16.07 -15.98
N GLU A 199 -17.03 -16.53 -16.77
CA GLU A 199 -17.55 -15.82 -17.95
C GLU A 199 -18.15 -14.48 -17.52
N GLN A 200 -18.99 -14.47 -16.46
CA GLN A 200 -19.55 -13.25 -15.92
C GLN A 200 -18.48 -12.29 -15.41
N ILE A 201 -17.49 -12.80 -14.69
CA ILE A 201 -16.36 -11.99 -14.20
C ILE A 201 -15.61 -11.35 -15.37
N HIS A 202 -15.35 -12.11 -16.45
CA HIS A 202 -14.64 -11.61 -17.63
C HIS A 202 -15.39 -10.48 -18.32
N GLU A 203 -16.72 -10.66 -18.54
CA GLU A 203 -17.57 -9.64 -19.17
C GLU A 203 -17.65 -8.37 -18.31
N ASP A 204 -17.88 -8.54 -17.02
CA ASP A 204 -18.03 -7.43 -16.10
C ASP A 204 -16.73 -6.65 -15.88
N ILE A 205 -15.60 -7.34 -15.71
CA ILE A 205 -14.28 -6.68 -15.55
C ILE A 205 -13.93 -5.91 -16.83
N LYS A 206 -14.18 -6.48 -17.99
CA LYS A 206 -13.98 -5.76 -19.26
C LYS A 206 -14.82 -4.48 -19.29
N LYS A 207 -16.11 -4.59 -19.06
CA LYS A 207 -17.07 -3.49 -19.16
C LYS A 207 -16.91 -2.41 -18.11
N TYR A 208 -16.70 -2.80 -16.84
CA TYR A 208 -16.77 -1.87 -15.69
C TYR A 208 -15.40 -1.46 -15.18
N VAL A 209 -14.33 -2.19 -15.54
CA VAL A 209 -12.96 -1.89 -15.08
C VAL A 209 -12.03 -1.54 -16.22
N PHE A 210 -11.95 -2.35 -17.28
CA PHE A 210 -11.02 -2.07 -18.38
C PHE A 210 -11.49 -0.93 -19.29
N ASP A 211 -12.70 -1.01 -19.82
CA ASP A 211 -13.22 -0.02 -20.77
C ASP A 211 -13.22 1.43 -20.21
N PRO A 212 -13.51 1.68 -18.91
CA PRO A 212 -13.43 3.04 -18.35
C PRO A 212 -12.01 3.56 -18.08
N VAL A 213 -11.01 2.68 -18.00
CA VAL A 213 -9.65 3.02 -17.55
C VAL A 213 -8.63 2.97 -18.67
N LEU A 214 -8.70 1.95 -19.51
CA LEU A 214 -7.68 1.73 -20.55
C LEU A 214 -7.93 2.63 -21.75
N PRO A 215 -6.91 3.36 -22.25
CA PRO A 215 -7.05 4.21 -23.41
C PRO A 215 -7.21 3.37 -24.68
N ALA A 216 -8.29 3.62 -25.43
CA ALA A 216 -8.64 2.81 -26.60
C ALA A 216 -7.62 2.90 -27.74
N ASP A 217 -6.89 4.00 -27.84
CA ASP A 217 -5.82 4.22 -28.82
C ASP A 217 -4.54 3.45 -28.53
N MET A 218 -4.42 2.89 -27.32
CA MET A 218 -3.30 2.04 -26.91
C MET A 218 -3.61 0.54 -27.02
N ILE A 219 -4.82 0.17 -27.45
CA ILE A 219 -5.31 -1.20 -27.58
C ILE A 219 -5.44 -1.56 -29.04
N ASP A 220 -4.90 -2.71 -29.41
CA ASP A 220 -5.00 -3.27 -30.76
C ASP A 220 -5.43 -4.77 -30.72
N ALA A 221 -5.41 -5.43 -31.90
CA ALA A 221 -5.82 -6.83 -32.02
C ALA A 221 -4.87 -7.81 -31.31
N ASP A 222 -3.63 -7.40 -31.06
CA ASP A 222 -2.60 -8.22 -30.43
C ASP A 222 -2.50 -7.99 -28.91
N THR A 223 -3.22 -7.01 -28.38
CA THR A 223 -3.29 -6.74 -26.93
C THR A 223 -3.93 -7.90 -26.18
N LYS A 224 -3.24 -8.43 -25.19
CA LYS A 224 -3.67 -9.59 -24.41
C LYS A 224 -4.34 -9.19 -23.11
N PHE A 225 -5.51 -9.75 -22.84
CA PHE A 225 -6.25 -9.53 -21.59
C PHE A 225 -6.33 -10.82 -20.79
N PHE A 226 -5.84 -10.79 -19.55
CA PHE A 226 -5.87 -11.93 -18.63
C PHE A 226 -6.67 -11.55 -17.38
N ILE A 227 -7.87 -12.09 -17.25
CA ILE A 227 -8.75 -11.87 -16.09
C ILE A 227 -8.83 -13.19 -15.33
N ASN A 228 -8.44 -13.18 -14.04
CA ASN A 228 -8.33 -14.37 -13.21
C ASN A 228 -7.68 -15.57 -13.97
N PRO A 229 -6.46 -15.43 -14.50
CA PRO A 229 -5.87 -16.44 -15.39
C PRO A 229 -5.64 -17.80 -14.72
N THR A 230 -5.64 -17.83 -13.38
CA THR A 230 -5.58 -19.08 -12.59
C THR A 230 -6.98 -19.69 -12.34
N GLY A 231 -8.03 -19.04 -12.81
CA GLY A 231 -9.41 -19.45 -12.62
C GLY A 231 -10.01 -18.92 -11.33
N ARG A 232 -10.48 -19.80 -10.45
CA ARG A 232 -11.20 -19.47 -9.21
C ARG A 232 -10.29 -18.75 -8.20
N PHE A 233 -10.75 -17.56 -7.73
CA PHE A 233 -10.07 -16.78 -6.69
C PHE A 233 -11.09 -16.39 -5.59
N VAL A 234 -11.58 -17.38 -4.87
CA VAL A 234 -12.54 -17.21 -3.75
C VAL A 234 -11.80 -17.04 -2.43
N ILE A 235 -10.76 -17.85 -2.19
CA ILE A 235 -9.90 -17.72 -1.02
C ILE A 235 -8.83 -16.67 -1.33
N GLY A 236 -8.87 -15.57 -0.58
CA GLY A 236 -7.94 -14.45 -0.73
C GLY A 236 -7.84 -13.65 0.57
N GLY A 237 -7.16 -12.50 0.50
CA GLY A 237 -6.89 -11.71 1.69
C GLY A 237 -6.06 -12.48 2.73
N PRO A 238 -6.14 -12.13 4.03
CA PRO A 238 -5.39 -12.79 5.10
C PRO A 238 -5.68 -14.29 5.26
N ASN A 239 -6.80 -14.78 4.73
CA ASN A 239 -7.11 -16.20 4.71
C ASN A 239 -6.35 -16.97 3.62
N GLY A 240 -5.91 -16.29 2.58
CA GLY A 240 -5.15 -16.89 1.47
C GLY A 240 -3.65 -16.76 1.61
N ASP A 241 -3.18 -15.64 2.17
CA ASP A 241 -1.74 -15.35 2.32
C ASP A 241 -1.52 -14.40 3.51
N SER A 242 -0.34 -14.50 4.12
CA SER A 242 0.06 -13.60 5.19
C SER A 242 0.45 -12.22 4.66
N GLY A 243 0.20 -11.17 5.45
CA GLY A 243 0.57 -9.80 5.17
C GLY A 243 1.56 -9.24 6.18
N LEU A 244 2.39 -8.33 5.70
CA LEU A 244 3.31 -7.52 6.53
C LEU A 244 3.40 -6.10 5.97
N THR A 245 3.52 -5.12 6.87
CA THR A 245 3.84 -3.74 6.51
C THR A 245 5.15 -3.66 5.72
N GLY A 246 5.17 -2.84 4.67
CA GLY A 246 6.38 -2.60 3.88
C GLY A 246 6.74 -3.70 2.89
N ARG A 247 5.85 -4.63 2.56
CA ARG A 247 6.11 -5.66 1.54
C ARG A 247 5.55 -5.35 0.16
N LYS A 248 5.00 -4.14 -0.05
CA LYS A 248 4.49 -3.67 -1.36
C LYS A 248 5.15 -2.36 -1.80
N ILE A 249 6.39 -2.14 -1.35
CA ILE A 249 7.15 -0.90 -1.60
C ILE A 249 7.39 -0.59 -3.08
N ILE A 250 7.47 -1.59 -3.94
CA ILE A 250 7.60 -1.40 -5.39
C ILE A 250 6.26 -0.96 -6.00
N VAL A 251 5.14 -1.46 -5.47
CA VAL A 251 3.79 -0.98 -5.83
C VAL A 251 3.59 0.48 -5.38
N ASP A 252 4.11 0.82 -4.21
CA ASP A 252 4.01 2.17 -3.62
C ASP A 252 4.87 3.20 -4.35
N THR A 253 5.81 2.76 -5.18
CA THR A 253 6.76 3.61 -5.91
C THR A 253 6.57 3.48 -7.42
N TYR A 254 7.55 2.97 -8.15
CA TYR A 254 7.61 3.08 -9.61
C TYR A 254 7.28 1.79 -10.35
N GLY A 255 6.75 0.75 -9.66
CA GLY A 255 6.37 -0.52 -10.29
C GLY A 255 7.52 -1.33 -10.86
N GLY A 256 8.75 -1.08 -10.41
CA GLY A 256 9.97 -1.70 -10.93
C GLY A 256 10.60 -0.97 -12.12
N TYR A 257 10.04 0.15 -12.55
CA TYR A 257 10.60 0.99 -13.62
C TYR A 257 11.90 1.68 -13.19
N ALA A 258 11.97 2.12 -11.94
CA ALA A 258 13.15 2.69 -11.31
C ALA A 258 13.57 1.87 -10.08
N ARG A 259 14.77 2.17 -9.58
CA ARG A 259 15.33 1.51 -8.40
C ARG A 259 14.58 1.91 -7.13
N HIS A 260 14.69 1.09 -6.09
CA HIS A 260 14.17 1.33 -4.75
C HIS A 260 15.26 1.05 -3.71
N GLY A 261 15.31 1.85 -2.65
CA GLY A 261 16.31 1.69 -1.59
C GLY A 261 15.99 0.62 -0.55
N GLY A 262 14.74 0.14 -0.51
CA GLY A 262 14.31 -0.94 0.38
C GLY A 262 13.51 -0.50 1.61
N GLY A 263 13.45 0.79 1.93
CA GLY A 263 12.69 1.30 3.08
C GLY A 263 11.17 1.26 2.85
N ALA A 264 10.43 0.89 3.87
CA ALA A 264 8.98 0.98 3.90
C ALA A 264 8.52 2.40 4.28
N PHE A 265 7.35 2.81 3.77
CA PHE A 265 6.79 4.14 4.03
C PHE A 265 5.75 4.11 5.15
N SER A 266 4.86 3.11 5.15
CA SER A 266 3.73 3.03 6.07
C SER A 266 4.16 2.89 7.53
N GLY A 267 3.39 3.49 8.43
CA GLY A 267 3.57 3.39 9.88
C GLY A 267 4.73 4.18 10.46
N LYS A 268 5.36 5.07 9.69
CA LYS A 268 6.52 5.86 10.10
C LYS A 268 6.19 7.35 10.18
N ASP A 269 6.62 8.02 11.24
CA ASP A 269 6.53 9.48 11.35
C ASP A 269 7.48 10.20 10.36
N CYS A 270 7.17 11.46 10.04
CA CYS A 270 7.84 12.24 9.01
C CYS A 270 9.33 12.53 9.28
N THR A 271 9.87 12.17 10.43
CA THR A 271 11.31 12.33 10.73
C THR A 271 12.15 11.19 10.14
N LYS A 272 11.52 10.10 9.69
CA LYS A 272 12.22 9.01 9.03
C LYS A 272 12.60 9.42 7.61
N VAL A 273 13.85 9.14 7.23
CA VAL A 273 14.41 9.55 5.92
C VAL A 273 13.61 8.99 4.74
N ASP A 274 13.01 7.82 4.88
CA ASP A 274 12.13 7.23 3.85
C ASP A 274 10.98 8.16 3.46
N LEU A 275 10.48 8.98 4.39
CA LEU A 275 9.36 9.90 4.17
C LEU A 275 9.81 11.34 3.92
N SER A 276 10.87 11.80 4.56
CA SER A 276 11.31 13.20 4.46
C SER A 276 11.75 13.59 3.05
N LEU A 277 12.14 12.65 2.20
CA LEU A 277 12.55 12.89 0.82
C LEU A 277 11.39 12.81 -0.21
N ILE A 278 10.22 12.36 0.16
CA ILE A 278 9.06 12.27 -0.74
C ILE A 278 8.68 13.65 -1.29
N HIS A 279 8.84 14.69 -0.49
CA HIS A 279 8.47 16.07 -0.88
C HIS A 279 9.58 16.83 -1.61
N ILE A 280 10.76 16.30 -1.71
CA ILE A 280 11.89 16.91 -2.41
C ILE A 280 11.88 16.55 -3.89
#